data_ec414b1454e4514e88b959c1181fa96c
#
_entry.id   ec414b1454e4514e88b959c1181fa96c
#
_cell.length_a   1.000
_cell.length_b   1.000
_cell.length_c   1.000
_cell.angle_alpha   90.00
_cell.angle_beta   90.00
_cell.angle_gamma   90.00
#
_symmetry.space_group_name_H-M   'P 1'
#
loop_
_entity.id
_entity.type
_entity.pdbx_description
1 polymer ?
#
loop_
_entity_poly.entity_id
_entity_poly.type
_entity_poly.pdbx_seq_one_letter_code
_entity_poly.pdbx_strand_id
1 'polypeptide(L)'
;SNHEEAAAFAAKLRQNGYNMLRISPDRDLMHGAKADGEFNEKRLDLLFYYFYELKKNGIYIEFDAMASGIGYSIGDSWNPREKRNFKYSIYSDDKVKKNWLIGTKKILTTVNPYTGTKLAEDPQLALVIGYNELEFGLSKPGTYTELRGEWIKFLKRKYRNDFKKLSEAWKDKLPEGVEDFDALPAFNRDEGINKLDQRARDINEFITKLERDMLKWFKRQFRAMGFEGPVTNFNMGKSMRNILSRKNADYVAMNNYHAHPSNFIDMGSRISQKSSVGE
;
A
#
# COMPACT_ATOMS: atom_id res chain seq x y z
N SER A 1 1.47 26.08 -2.46
CA SER A 1 1.69 26.09 -1.00
C SER A 1 3.06 26.64 -0.67
N ASN A 2 3.16 27.38 0.40
CA ASN A 2 4.37 27.95 0.97
C ASN A 2 4.39 27.69 2.49
N HIS A 3 5.44 28.13 3.18
CA HIS A 3 5.60 27.95 4.63
C HIS A 3 4.47 28.62 5.44
N GLU A 4 4.03 29.79 5.04
CA GLU A 4 2.94 30.50 5.72
C GLU A 4 1.62 29.75 5.63
N GLU A 5 1.27 29.23 4.45
CA GLU A 5 0.08 28.38 4.26
C GLU A 5 0.17 27.09 5.08
N ALA A 6 1.34 26.45 5.14
CA ALA A 6 1.56 25.25 5.93
C ALA A 6 1.37 25.51 7.43
N ALA A 7 1.90 26.61 7.95
CA ALA A 7 1.72 27.02 9.34
C ALA A 7 0.24 27.33 9.66
N ALA A 8 -0.43 28.10 8.80
CA ALA A 8 -1.83 28.43 8.95
C ALA A 8 -2.72 27.17 8.94
N PHE A 9 -2.41 26.22 8.06
CA PHE A 9 -3.17 24.97 7.96
C PHE A 9 -2.99 24.09 9.22
N ALA A 10 -1.76 23.94 9.73
CA ALA A 10 -1.49 23.20 10.96
C ALA A 10 -2.23 23.81 12.17
N ALA A 11 -2.19 25.15 12.30
CA ALA A 11 -2.93 25.86 13.33
C ALA A 11 -4.45 25.65 13.22
N LYS A 12 -4.99 25.69 12.01
CA LYS A 12 -6.41 25.45 11.76
C LYS A 12 -6.83 24.01 12.08
N LEU A 13 -6.01 23.01 11.78
CA LEU A 13 -6.26 21.63 12.20
C LEU A 13 -6.38 21.54 13.72
N ARG A 14 -5.44 22.14 14.46
CA ARG A 14 -5.48 22.16 15.92
C ARG A 14 -6.73 22.84 16.47
N GLN A 15 -7.10 24.00 15.92
CA GLN A 15 -8.31 24.73 16.30
C GLN A 15 -9.59 23.91 16.11
N ASN A 16 -9.61 23.04 15.11
CA ASN A 16 -10.73 22.12 14.84
C ASN A 16 -10.66 20.80 15.60
N GLY A 17 -9.73 20.65 16.56
CA GLY A 17 -9.63 19.49 17.42
C GLY A 17 -8.89 18.29 16.85
N TYR A 18 -8.26 18.42 15.67
CA TYR A 18 -7.42 17.34 15.12
C TYR A 18 -6.14 17.19 15.92
N ASN A 19 -5.80 15.94 16.25
CA ASN A 19 -4.56 15.60 16.93
C ASN A 19 -3.68 14.62 16.15
N MET A 20 -4.15 14.15 15.00
CA MET A 20 -3.41 13.29 14.06
C MET A 20 -3.78 13.63 12.63
N LEU A 21 -2.79 13.54 11.74
CA LEU A 21 -2.97 13.72 10.31
C LEU A 21 -2.31 12.58 9.56
N ARG A 22 -3.03 11.98 8.61
CA ARG A 22 -2.49 11.02 7.66
C ARG A 22 -1.89 11.74 6.46
N ILE A 23 -0.65 11.39 6.11
CA ILE A 23 0.12 12.05 5.05
C ILE A 23 0.69 11.01 4.09
N SER A 24 0.44 11.21 2.78
CA SER A 24 0.95 10.39 1.67
C SER A 24 1.67 11.30 0.67
N PRO A 25 2.98 11.53 0.81
CA PRO A 25 3.67 12.61 0.08
C PRO A 25 4.23 12.20 -1.28
N ASP A 26 4.19 10.93 -1.68
CA ASP A 26 4.89 10.40 -2.85
C ASP A 26 4.55 11.16 -4.15
N ARG A 27 3.29 11.42 -4.42
CA ARG A 27 2.88 12.17 -5.62
C ARG A 27 3.39 13.61 -5.63
N ASP A 28 3.28 14.31 -4.50
CA ASP A 28 3.67 15.70 -4.39
C ASP A 28 5.17 15.89 -4.53
N LEU A 29 5.96 15.02 -3.90
CA LEU A 29 7.42 15.08 -3.95
C LEU A 29 7.97 14.83 -5.35
N MET A 30 7.27 14.00 -6.14
CA MET A 30 7.67 13.67 -7.50
C MET A 30 7.17 14.67 -8.55
N HIS A 31 6.33 15.63 -8.17
CA HIS A 31 5.85 16.65 -9.12
C HIS A 31 6.98 17.60 -9.53
N GLY A 32 7.34 17.56 -10.81
CA GLY A 32 8.46 18.34 -11.36
C GLY A 32 9.84 17.74 -11.07
N ALA A 33 9.92 16.53 -10.56
CA ALA A 33 11.17 15.77 -10.46
C ALA A 33 11.69 15.34 -11.84
N LYS A 34 13.02 15.18 -11.96
CA LYS A 34 13.67 14.85 -13.23
C LYS A 34 13.96 13.36 -13.41
N ALA A 35 14.03 12.63 -12.31
CA ALA A 35 14.27 11.18 -12.31
C ALA A 35 13.57 10.50 -11.13
N ASP A 36 13.44 9.18 -11.20
CA ASP A 36 12.87 8.36 -10.13
C ASP A 36 13.68 8.52 -8.82
N GLY A 37 12.98 8.83 -7.74
CA GLY A 37 13.59 9.04 -6.43
C GLY A 37 14.37 10.35 -6.27
N GLU A 38 14.41 11.20 -7.29
CA GLU A 38 14.92 12.57 -7.21
C GLU A 38 13.77 13.52 -6.89
N PHE A 39 13.66 13.90 -5.64
CA PHE A 39 12.57 14.75 -5.19
C PHE A 39 12.74 16.20 -5.64
N ASN A 40 11.61 16.87 -5.83
CA ASN A 40 11.59 18.30 -5.95
C ASN A 40 11.99 18.92 -4.59
N GLU A 41 13.16 19.53 -4.51
CA GLU A 41 13.75 20.03 -3.26
C GLU A 41 12.87 21.08 -2.57
N LYS A 42 12.17 21.93 -3.32
CA LYS A 42 11.24 22.91 -2.73
C LYS A 42 10.04 22.24 -2.08
N ARG A 43 9.55 21.11 -2.64
CA ARG A 43 8.45 20.33 -2.07
C ARG A 43 8.91 19.52 -0.87
N LEU A 44 10.13 19.00 -0.90
CA LEU A 44 10.72 18.30 0.23
C LEU A 44 10.93 19.25 1.42
N ASP A 45 11.46 20.45 1.17
CA ASP A 45 11.60 21.50 2.18
C ASP A 45 10.24 21.86 2.79
N LEU A 46 9.23 22.10 1.94
CA LEU A 46 7.88 22.39 2.41
C LEU A 46 7.28 21.23 3.24
N LEU A 47 7.53 19.98 2.87
CA LEU A 47 7.08 18.83 3.64
C LEU A 47 7.74 18.79 5.03
N PHE A 48 9.05 19.05 5.11
CA PHE A 48 9.76 19.08 6.39
C PHE A 48 9.29 20.25 7.27
N TYR A 49 9.06 21.41 6.67
CA TYR A 49 8.49 22.54 7.38
C TYR A 49 7.06 22.23 7.88
N TYR A 50 6.28 21.54 7.09
CA TYR A 50 4.94 21.12 7.47
C TYR A 50 4.95 20.14 8.65
N PHE A 51 5.86 19.19 8.68
CA PHE A 51 6.05 18.30 9.84
C PHE A 51 6.40 19.10 11.10
N TYR A 52 7.27 20.08 10.98
CA TYR A 52 7.62 20.98 12.08
C TYR A 52 6.39 21.76 12.61
N GLU A 53 5.60 22.35 11.73
CA GLU A 53 4.40 23.08 12.15
C GLU A 53 3.33 22.17 12.77
N LEU A 54 3.14 20.96 12.24
CA LEU A 54 2.27 19.96 12.84
C LEU A 54 2.73 19.61 14.27
N LYS A 55 4.05 19.42 14.45
CA LYS A 55 4.64 19.14 15.78
C LYS A 55 4.40 20.26 16.76
N LYS A 56 4.63 21.51 16.37
CA LYS A 56 4.34 22.69 17.20
C LYS A 56 2.88 22.76 17.66
N ASN A 57 1.97 22.29 16.82
CA ASN A 57 0.54 22.28 17.10
C ASN A 57 0.07 20.99 17.79
N GLY A 58 0.98 20.09 18.20
CA GLY A 58 0.67 18.86 18.90
C GLY A 58 -0.08 17.83 18.04
N ILE A 59 0.18 17.82 16.73
CA ILE A 59 -0.45 16.92 15.76
C ILE A 59 0.52 15.81 15.42
N TYR A 60 0.12 14.57 15.68
CA TYR A 60 0.82 13.36 15.30
C TYR A 60 0.66 13.06 13.80
N ILE A 61 1.55 12.22 13.29
CA ILE A 61 1.55 11.80 11.90
C ILE A 61 1.26 10.30 11.81
N GLU A 62 0.28 9.93 10.98
CA GLU A 62 0.19 8.62 10.35
C GLU A 62 0.81 8.74 8.95
N PHE A 63 1.96 8.13 8.76
CA PHE A 63 2.70 8.21 7.50
C PHE A 63 2.33 7.06 6.58
N ASP A 64 1.79 7.39 5.41
CA ASP A 64 1.52 6.45 4.35
C ASP A 64 2.69 6.48 3.35
N ALA A 65 3.52 5.46 3.41
CA ALA A 65 4.81 5.48 2.71
C ALA A 65 4.67 5.59 1.18
N MET A 66 3.58 5.06 0.63
CA MET A 66 3.28 5.13 -0.80
C MET A 66 1.77 5.02 -1.03
N ALA A 67 1.19 5.92 -1.82
CA ALA A 67 -0.24 5.90 -2.14
C ALA A 67 -0.52 5.96 -3.65
N SER A 68 0.37 6.56 -4.44
CA SER A 68 0.18 6.69 -5.89
C SER A 68 0.41 5.38 -6.65
N GLY A 69 -0.13 5.31 -7.86
CA GLY A 69 0.01 4.14 -8.73
C GLY A 69 1.39 3.92 -9.34
N ILE A 70 2.34 4.85 -9.15
CA ILE A 70 3.71 4.76 -9.64
C ILE A 70 4.76 5.13 -8.58
N GLY A 71 4.34 5.29 -7.32
CA GLY A 71 5.21 5.57 -6.19
C GLY A 71 6.09 6.83 -6.38
N TYR A 72 7.36 6.69 -6.10
CA TYR A 72 8.36 7.75 -6.22
C TYR A 72 9.02 7.76 -7.61
N SER A 73 8.19 7.73 -8.66
CA SER A 73 8.63 7.72 -10.05
C SER A 73 8.12 8.93 -10.82
N ILE A 74 8.89 9.33 -11.82
CA ILE A 74 8.40 10.21 -12.88
C ILE A 74 7.63 9.36 -13.90
N GLY A 75 6.44 9.74 -14.28
CA GLY A 75 5.57 8.92 -15.11
C GLY A 75 6.22 8.27 -16.35
N ASP A 76 7.28 8.86 -16.91
CA ASP A 76 7.93 8.38 -18.13
C ASP A 76 8.95 7.25 -17.92
N SER A 77 9.35 6.98 -16.68
CA SER A 77 10.25 5.87 -16.32
C SER A 77 9.63 4.48 -16.49
N TRP A 78 8.32 4.41 -16.72
CA TRP A 78 7.55 3.17 -16.74
C TRP A 78 6.63 3.14 -17.97
N ASN A 79 6.61 2.00 -18.66
CA ASN A 79 5.67 1.83 -19.77
C ASN A 79 4.21 1.71 -19.24
N PRO A 80 3.19 1.86 -20.13
CA PRO A 80 1.78 1.83 -19.72
C PRO A 80 1.35 0.53 -19.00
N ARG A 81 1.96 -0.63 -19.33
CA ARG A 81 1.66 -1.90 -18.68
C ARG A 81 2.23 -1.94 -17.26
N GLU A 82 3.48 -1.50 -17.09
CA GLU A 82 4.13 -1.41 -15.79
C GLU A 82 3.36 -0.44 -14.88
N LYS A 83 2.97 0.74 -15.38
CA LYS A 83 2.15 1.71 -14.62
C LYS A 83 0.85 1.10 -14.11
N ARG A 84 0.15 0.32 -14.93
CA ARG A 84 -1.10 -0.32 -14.54
C ARG A 84 -0.92 -1.35 -13.44
N ASN A 85 0.20 -2.05 -13.46
CA ASN A 85 0.48 -3.17 -12.56
C ASN A 85 1.39 -2.78 -11.40
N PHE A 86 1.95 -1.58 -11.41
CA PHE A 86 2.96 -1.10 -10.46
C PHE A 86 2.65 -1.47 -9.01
N LYS A 87 1.44 -1.16 -8.55
CA LYS A 87 1.03 -1.38 -7.18
C LYS A 87 1.19 -2.84 -6.74
N TYR A 88 0.69 -3.78 -7.53
CA TYR A 88 0.75 -5.20 -7.19
C TYR A 88 2.09 -5.84 -7.55
N SER A 89 2.88 -5.23 -8.44
CA SER A 89 4.22 -5.68 -8.75
C SER A 89 5.17 -5.59 -7.56
N ILE A 90 4.88 -4.76 -6.56
CA ILE A 90 5.70 -4.70 -5.33
C ILE A 90 5.83 -6.06 -4.62
N TYR A 91 4.89 -6.97 -4.81
CA TYR A 91 4.97 -8.31 -4.22
C TYR A 91 6.09 -9.17 -4.81
N SER A 92 6.50 -8.93 -6.06
CA SER A 92 7.45 -9.77 -6.80
C SER A 92 8.58 -9.02 -7.49
N ASP A 93 8.43 -7.71 -7.73
CA ASP A 93 9.37 -6.91 -8.52
C ASP A 93 10.29 -6.08 -7.62
N ASP A 94 11.57 -6.37 -7.67
CA ASP A 94 12.58 -5.66 -6.89
C ASP A 94 12.79 -4.20 -7.36
N LYS A 95 12.47 -3.87 -8.62
CA LYS A 95 12.48 -2.48 -9.12
C LYS A 95 11.45 -1.63 -8.35
N VAL A 96 10.24 -2.16 -8.15
CA VAL A 96 9.18 -1.48 -7.39
C VAL A 96 9.53 -1.38 -5.90
N LYS A 97 10.07 -2.45 -5.31
CA LYS A 97 10.57 -2.41 -3.93
C LYS A 97 11.69 -1.38 -3.74
N LYS A 98 12.61 -1.30 -4.71
CA LYS A 98 13.69 -0.31 -4.69
C LYS A 98 13.14 1.12 -4.77
N ASN A 99 12.14 1.36 -5.63
CA ASN A 99 11.46 2.66 -5.71
C ASN A 99 10.84 3.04 -4.36
N TRP A 100 10.12 2.13 -3.73
CA TRP A 100 9.55 2.33 -2.39
C TRP A 100 10.64 2.66 -1.35
N LEU A 101 11.75 1.91 -1.35
CA LEU A 101 12.85 2.10 -0.41
C LEU A 101 13.51 3.46 -0.55
N ILE A 102 13.82 3.88 -1.79
CA ILE A 102 14.49 5.17 -2.05
C ILE A 102 13.65 6.32 -1.49
N GLY A 103 12.37 6.35 -1.83
CA GLY A 103 11.49 7.42 -1.41
C GLY A 103 11.22 7.43 0.09
N THR A 104 10.80 6.30 0.61
CA THR A 104 10.47 6.16 2.04
C THR A 104 11.68 6.45 2.93
N LYS A 105 12.87 5.92 2.57
CA LYS A 105 14.11 6.16 3.30
C LYS A 105 14.47 7.64 3.29
N LYS A 106 14.40 8.30 2.15
CA LYS A 106 14.72 9.74 2.05
C LYS A 106 13.89 10.56 3.04
N ILE A 107 12.58 10.30 3.13
CA ILE A 107 11.69 11.05 4.03
C ILE A 107 11.95 10.73 5.49
N LEU A 108 12.07 9.45 5.83
CA LEU A 108 12.14 9.00 7.22
C LEU A 108 13.51 9.21 7.86
N THR A 109 14.60 9.16 7.08
CA THR A 109 15.98 9.19 7.63
C THR A 109 16.74 10.48 7.37
N THR A 110 16.22 11.41 6.56
CA THR A 110 16.81 12.73 6.44
C THR A 110 16.51 13.54 7.70
N VAL A 111 17.53 14.19 8.23
CA VAL A 111 17.36 15.12 9.37
C VAL A 111 16.52 16.30 8.89
N ASN A 112 15.38 16.50 9.51
CA ASN A 112 14.51 17.64 9.23
C ASN A 112 15.20 18.92 9.72
N PRO A 113 15.50 19.91 8.84
CA PRO A 113 16.24 21.12 9.22
C PRO A 113 15.52 21.99 10.25
N TYR A 114 14.21 21.85 10.41
CA TYR A 114 13.40 22.64 11.34
C TYR A 114 13.24 22.00 12.71
N THR A 115 13.31 20.66 12.81
CA THR A 115 13.18 19.93 14.09
C THR A 115 14.52 19.43 14.61
N GLY A 116 15.54 19.32 13.75
CA GLY A 116 16.84 18.72 14.08
C GLY A 116 16.81 17.20 14.25
N THR A 117 15.68 16.53 13.94
CA THR A 117 15.48 15.09 14.11
C THR A 117 15.08 14.41 12.81
N LYS A 118 15.32 13.11 12.71
CA LYS A 118 14.76 12.29 11.62
C LYS A 118 13.32 11.93 11.97
N LEU A 119 12.43 11.93 10.96
CA LEU A 119 11.02 11.59 11.21
C LEU A 119 10.86 10.19 11.81
N ALA A 120 11.65 9.20 11.39
CA ALA A 120 11.60 7.84 11.91
C ALA A 120 11.89 7.76 13.43
N GLU A 121 12.69 8.67 13.95
CA GLU A 121 13.11 8.73 15.36
C GLU A 121 12.29 9.74 16.17
N ASP A 122 11.39 10.48 15.52
CA ASP A 122 10.58 11.52 16.15
C ASP A 122 9.27 10.93 16.70
N PRO A 123 8.95 11.12 18.00
CA PRO A 123 7.70 10.67 18.58
C PRO A 123 6.43 11.21 17.89
N GLN A 124 6.55 12.24 17.10
CA GLN A 124 5.47 12.75 16.25
C GLN A 124 4.96 11.72 15.26
N LEU A 125 5.85 10.84 14.76
CA LEU A 125 5.47 9.74 13.89
C LEU A 125 4.84 8.62 14.72
N ALA A 126 3.52 8.59 14.78
CA ALA A 126 2.79 7.65 15.60
C ALA A 126 2.54 6.32 14.91
N LEU A 127 2.18 6.34 13.63
CA LEU A 127 1.72 5.17 12.87
C LEU A 127 2.31 5.20 11.45
N VAL A 128 2.52 4.02 10.85
CA VAL A 128 2.91 3.92 9.44
C VAL A 128 2.11 2.89 8.67
N ILE A 129 1.78 3.22 7.42
CA ILE A 129 1.17 2.34 6.43
C ILE A 129 2.21 2.04 5.35
N GLY A 130 2.45 0.77 5.03
CA GLY A 130 3.45 0.38 4.04
C GLY A 130 3.10 0.82 2.62
N TYR A 131 1.85 0.60 2.19
CA TYR A 131 1.33 1.07 0.90
C TYR A 131 -0.19 1.16 0.99
N ASN A 132 -0.74 2.32 0.65
CA ASN A 132 -2.18 2.54 0.68
C ASN A 132 -2.95 1.54 -0.17
N GLU A 133 -3.95 0.88 0.42
CA GLU A 133 -4.89 -0.01 -0.27
C GLU A 133 -4.19 -1.09 -1.14
N LEU A 134 -3.16 -1.72 -0.59
CA LEU A 134 -2.42 -2.76 -1.30
C LEU A 134 -3.11 -4.13 -1.28
N GLU A 135 -4.15 -4.31 -0.47
CA GLU A 135 -4.85 -5.58 -0.36
C GLU A 135 -5.43 -6.04 -1.70
N PHE A 136 -5.33 -7.33 -1.97
CA PHE A 136 -6.00 -7.92 -3.12
C PHE A 136 -7.52 -7.90 -2.89
N GLY A 137 -8.23 -7.28 -3.77
CA GLY A 137 -9.68 -7.32 -3.68
C GLY A 137 -10.43 -6.06 -4.07
N LEU A 138 -9.76 -4.95 -4.27
CA LEU A 138 -10.47 -3.69 -4.32
C LEU A 138 -10.61 -3.03 -5.67
N SER A 139 -9.66 -3.10 -6.52
CA SER A 139 -9.66 -2.19 -7.67
C SER A 139 -9.55 -2.83 -9.03
N LYS A 140 -9.26 -4.12 -9.10
CA LYS A 140 -9.18 -4.80 -10.41
C LYS A 140 -9.66 -6.23 -10.27
N PRO A 141 -10.75 -6.59 -10.94
CA PRO A 141 -11.07 -7.98 -11.21
C PRO A 141 -9.95 -8.58 -12.05
N GLY A 142 -9.64 -9.84 -11.85
CA GLY A 142 -8.96 -10.58 -12.84
C GLY A 142 -7.60 -11.11 -12.49
N THR A 143 -6.85 -11.31 -13.53
CA THR A 143 -5.62 -12.08 -13.58
C THR A 143 -4.43 -11.22 -13.25
N TYR A 144 -3.58 -11.68 -12.34
CA TYR A 144 -2.35 -11.03 -11.94
C TYR A 144 -1.15 -11.69 -12.63
N THR A 145 -0.91 -11.31 -13.89
CA THR A 145 0.17 -11.90 -14.71
C THR A 145 1.56 -11.68 -14.13
N GLU A 146 1.77 -10.54 -13.48
CA GLU A 146 3.02 -10.18 -12.81
C GLU A 146 3.36 -11.10 -11.62
N LEU A 147 2.38 -11.79 -11.07
CA LEU A 147 2.54 -12.71 -9.94
C LEU A 147 2.52 -14.18 -10.35
N ARG A 148 2.44 -14.49 -11.65
CA ARG A 148 2.38 -15.87 -12.14
C ARG A 148 3.55 -16.72 -11.64
N GLY A 149 4.76 -16.18 -11.66
CA GLY A 149 5.95 -16.89 -11.20
C GLY A 149 5.87 -17.27 -9.72
N GLU A 150 5.42 -16.35 -8.86
CA GLU A 150 5.24 -16.60 -7.43
C GLU A 150 4.10 -17.59 -7.15
N TRP A 151 3.03 -17.53 -7.95
CA TRP A 151 1.93 -18.49 -7.90
C TRP A 151 2.39 -19.91 -8.20
N ILE A 152 3.15 -20.11 -9.29
CA ILE A 152 3.70 -21.42 -9.65
C ILE A 152 4.66 -21.94 -8.56
N LYS A 153 5.55 -21.09 -8.04
CA LYS A 153 6.44 -21.46 -6.93
C LYS A 153 5.67 -21.89 -5.68
N PHE A 154 4.58 -21.21 -5.37
CA PHE A 154 3.71 -21.56 -4.25
C PHE A 154 3.09 -22.95 -4.46
N LEU A 155 2.52 -23.21 -5.64
CA LEU A 155 1.89 -24.51 -5.95
C LEU A 155 2.91 -25.63 -5.98
N LYS A 156 4.06 -25.45 -6.63
CA LYS A 156 5.14 -26.45 -6.61
C LYS A 156 5.53 -26.84 -5.19
N ARG A 157 5.66 -25.86 -4.29
CA ARG A 157 5.96 -26.14 -2.87
C ARG A 157 4.82 -26.85 -2.15
N LYS A 158 3.59 -26.39 -2.32
CA LYS A 158 2.40 -26.96 -1.67
C LYS A 158 2.20 -28.42 -2.05
N TYR A 159 2.33 -28.72 -3.33
CA TYR A 159 2.14 -30.06 -3.88
C TYR A 159 3.46 -30.87 -3.99
N ARG A 160 4.55 -30.40 -3.35
CA ARG A 160 5.85 -31.09 -3.32
C ARG A 160 6.41 -31.38 -4.71
N ASN A 161 6.23 -30.46 -5.64
CA ASN A 161 6.61 -30.58 -7.05
C ASN A 161 5.99 -31.79 -7.79
N ASP A 162 4.85 -32.26 -7.31
CA ASP A 162 4.12 -33.39 -7.88
C ASP A 162 2.82 -32.86 -8.53
N PHE A 163 2.86 -32.72 -9.86
CA PHE A 163 1.73 -32.17 -10.61
C PHE A 163 0.49 -33.08 -10.55
N LYS A 164 0.69 -34.40 -10.45
CA LYS A 164 -0.42 -35.34 -10.32
C LYS A 164 -1.26 -35.06 -9.07
N LYS A 165 -0.61 -34.75 -7.95
CA LYS A 165 -1.33 -34.36 -6.71
C LYS A 165 -2.13 -33.07 -6.88
N LEU A 166 -1.60 -32.08 -7.59
CA LEU A 166 -2.33 -30.85 -7.91
C LEU A 166 -3.53 -31.16 -8.80
N SER A 167 -3.34 -31.94 -9.86
CA SER A 167 -4.41 -32.35 -10.78
C SER A 167 -5.53 -33.11 -10.05
N GLU A 168 -5.19 -34.09 -9.22
CA GLU A 168 -6.14 -34.84 -8.40
C GLU A 168 -6.90 -33.93 -7.41
N ALA A 169 -6.23 -32.93 -6.84
CA ALA A 169 -6.83 -31.97 -5.90
C ALA A 169 -7.79 -30.99 -6.59
N TRP A 170 -7.43 -30.52 -7.78
CA TRP A 170 -8.23 -29.52 -8.50
C TRP A 170 -9.33 -30.14 -9.36
N LYS A 171 -9.17 -31.41 -9.79
CA LYS A 171 -10.17 -32.15 -10.60
C LYS A 171 -10.61 -31.36 -11.83
N ASP A 172 -11.93 -31.14 -11.94
CA ASP A 172 -12.59 -30.38 -13.02
C ASP A 172 -12.26 -28.87 -13.01
N LYS A 173 -11.53 -28.38 -12.02
CA LYS A 173 -11.04 -26.99 -11.94
C LYS A 173 -9.64 -26.81 -12.50
N LEU A 174 -8.98 -27.88 -12.92
CA LEU A 174 -7.73 -27.75 -13.68
C LEU A 174 -8.04 -27.17 -15.06
N PRO A 175 -7.33 -26.13 -15.52
CA PRO A 175 -7.57 -25.58 -16.84
C PRO A 175 -7.27 -26.61 -17.92
N GLU A 176 -8.06 -26.61 -18.98
CA GLU A 176 -7.90 -27.51 -20.12
C GLU A 176 -6.51 -27.39 -20.76
N GLY A 177 -5.92 -28.51 -21.11
CA GLY A 177 -4.59 -28.55 -21.75
C GLY A 177 -3.40 -28.27 -20.85
N VAL A 178 -3.61 -28.17 -19.53
CA VAL A 178 -2.52 -27.97 -18.56
C VAL A 178 -2.04 -29.33 -18.05
N GLU A 179 -0.80 -29.68 -18.39
CA GLU A 179 -0.18 -30.97 -18.07
C GLU A 179 0.98 -30.86 -17.06
N ASP A 180 1.43 -29.64 -16.77
CA ASP A 180 2.49 -29.39 -15.78
C ASP A 180 2.31 -28.03 -15.08
N PHE A 181 3.18 -27.77 -14.08
CA PHE A 181 3.14 -26.51 -13.34
C PHE A 181 3.48 -25.29 -14.19
N ASP A 182 4.36 -25.45 -15.19
CA ASP A 182 4.86 -24.31 -15.98
C ASP A 182 3.85 -23.90 -17.06
N ALA A 183 2.92 -24.79 -17.41
CA ALA A 183 1.77 -24.51 -18.28
C ALA A 183 0.62 -23.79 -17.52
N LEU A 184 0.61 -23.77 -16.19
CA LEU A 184 -0.47 -23.13 -15.43
C LEU A 184 -0.57 -21.64 -15.75
N PRO A 185 -1.78 -21.10 -15.96
CA PRO A 185 -2.01 -19.65 -16.12
C PRO A 185 -1.73 -18.91 -14.83
N ALA A 186 -1.62 -17.59 -14.90
CA ALA A 186 -1.69 -16.73 -13.74
C ALA A 186 -3.03 -16.91 -13.03
N PHE A 187 -3.03 -16.81 -11.69
CA PHE A 187 -4.27 -16.92 -10.93
C PHE A 187 -5.22 -15.75 -11.20
N ASN A 188 -6.49 -16.06 -11.18
CA ASN A 188 -7.54 -15.07 -11.14
C ASN A 188 -8.12 -15.01 -9.74
N ARG A 189 -8.03 -13.86 -9.09
CA ARG A 189 -8.55 -13.64 -7.74
C ARG A 189 -10.03 -14.01 -7.61
N ASP A 190 -10.82 -13.72 -8.64
CA ASP A 190 -12.27 -13.91 -8.60
C ASP A 190 -12.66 -15.40 -8.53
N GLU A 191 -11.76 -16.27 -8.98
CA GLU A 191 -11.93 -17.71 -8.81
C GLU A 191 -11.83 -18.18 -7.34
N GLY A 192 -11.21 -17.37 -6.47
CA GLY A 192 -11.16 -17.61 -5.02
C GLY A 192 -12.35 -17.07 -4.23
N ILE A 193 -13.19 -16.20 -4.86
CA ILE A 193 -14.27 -15.54 -4.15
C ILE A 193 -15.51 -16.44 -4.10
N ASN A 194 -16.03 -16.64 -2.89
CA ASN A 194 -17.26 -17.40 -2.65
C ASN A 194 -17.29 -18.83 -3.23
N LYS A 195 -16.11 -19.42 -3.47
CA LYS A 195 -15.96 -20.81 -3.92
C LYS A 195 -15.25 -21.64 -2.85
N LEU A 196 -15.60 -22.91 -2.77
CA LEU A 196 -15.10 -23.82 -1.75
C LEU A 196 -14.26 -24.98 -2.31
N ASP A 197 -14.03 -25.00 -3.63
CA ASP A 197 -13.15 -26.00 -4.25
C ASP A 197 -11.68 -25.79 -3.87
N GLN A 198 -10.84 -26.79 -4.14
CA GLN A 198 -9.44 -26.75 -3.73
C GLN A 198 -8.65 -25.65 -4.44
N ARG A 199 -8.94 -25.38 -5.71
CA ARG A 199 -8.28 -24.30 -6.45
C ARG A 199 -8.57 -22.93 -5.82
N ALA A 200 -9.81 -22.67 -5.44
CA ALA A 200 -10.21 -21.45 -4.73
C ALA A 200 -9.50 -21.31 -3.38
N ARG A 201 -9.38 -22.41 -2.63
CA ARG A 201 -8.62 -22.43 -1.37
C ARG A 201 -7.15 -22.11 -1.59
N ASP A 202 -6.54 -22.67 -2.62
CA ASP A 202 -5.14 -22.43 -2.97
C ASP A 202 -4.89 -20.97 -3.33
N ILE A 203 -5.80 -20.34 -4.10
CA ILE A 203 -5.74 -18.93 -4.43
C ILE A 203 -5.82 -18.07 -3.16
N ASN A 204 -6.76 -18.34 -2.27
CA ASN A 204 -6.90 -17.58 -1.03
C ASN A 204 -5.70 -17.75 -0.09
N GLU A 205 -5.15 -18.96 0.00
CA GLU A 205 -3.94 -19.24 0.79
C GLU A 205 -2.73 -18.50 0.21
N PHE A 206 -2.57 -18.53 -1.11
CA PHE A 206 -1.50 -17.82 -1.80
C PHE A 206 -1.56 -16.30 -1.56
N ILE A 207 -2.73 -15.70 -1.75
CA ILE A 207 -2.92 -14.26 -1.51
C ILE A 207 -2.65 -13.91 -0.04
N THR A 208 -3.19 -14.67 0.90
CA THR A 208 -2.94 -14.46 2.33
C THR A 208 -1.45 -14.53 2.67
N LYS A 209 -0.74 -15.48 2.04
CA LYS A 209 0.71 -15.59 2.19
C LYS A 209 1.43 -14.37 1.64
N LEU A 210 1.10 -13.92 0.43
CA LEU A 210 1.71 -12.74 -0.17
C LEU A 210 1.52 -11.49 0.71
N GLU A 211 0.30 -11.23 1.13
CA GLU A 211 -0.04 -10.08 1.98
C GLU A 211 0.73 -10.12 3.30
N ARG A 212 0.79 -11.28 3.94
CA ARG A 212 1.52 -11.47 5.20
C ARG A 212 3.03 -11.29 5.03
N ASP A 213 3.61 -11.85 3.98
CA ASP A 213 5.04 -11.75 3.73
C ASP A 213 5.45 -10.31 3.37
N MET A 214 4.60 -9.59 2.65
CA MET A 214 4.78 -8.17 2.35
C MET A 214 4.72 -7.32 3.61
N LEU A 215 3.75 -7.54 4.50
CA LEU A 215 3.69 -6.83 5.78
C LEU A 215 4.96 -7.05 6.61
N LYS A 216 5.47 -8.28 6.66
CA LYS A 216 6.75 -8.56 7.33
C LYS A 216 7.91 -7.82 6.68
N TRP A 217 7.90 -7.69 5.34
CA TRP A 217 8.91 -6.93 4.63
C TRP A 217 8.84 -5.44 4.99
N PHE A 218 7.66 -4.81 4.97
CA PHE A 218 7.49 -3.42 5.39
C PHE A 218 7.95 -3.20 6.83
N LYS A 219 7.55 -4.06 7.76
CA LYS A 219 8.01 -3.97 9.16
C LYS A 219 9.53 -3.96 9.25
N ARG A 220 10.21 -4.91 8.59
CA ARG A 220 11.67 -4.93 8.59
C ARG A 220 12.29 -3.66 8.02
N GLN A 221 11.71 -3.10 6.93
CA GLN A 221 12.24 -1.87 6.35
C GLN A 221 12.06 -0.66 7.29
N PHE A 222 10.89 -0.50 7.88
CA PHE A 222 10.65 0.59 8.84
C PHE A 222 11.56 0.49 10.06
N ARG A 223 11.76 -0.71 10.61
CA ARG A 223 12.73 -0.94 11.72
C ARG A 223 14.16 -0.59 11.30
N ALA A 224 14.58 -0.98 10.11
CA ALA A 224 15.90 -0.62 9.57
C ALA A 224 16.08 0.89 9.35
N MET A 225 15.00 1.65 9.24
CA MET A 225 15.03 3.12 9.15
C MET A 225 14.95 3.82 10.52
N GLY A 226 14.79 3.05 11.62
CA GLY A 226 14.73 3.57 13.00
C GLY A 226 13.32 3.76 13.56
N PHE A 227 12.27 3.41 12.82
CA PHE A 227 10.90 3.52 13.33
C PHE A 227 10.49 2.27 14.13
N GLU A 228 10.18 2.46 15.42
CA GLU A 228 9.80 1.38 16.34
C GLU A 228 8.28 1.29 16.63
N GLY A 229 7.51 2.22 16.10
CA GLY A 229 6.06 2.27 16.31
C GLY A 229 5.26 1.25 15.50
N PRO A 230 3.92 1.30 15.58
CA PRO A 230 3.01 0.37 14.91
C PRO A 230 3.02 0.48 13.39
N VAL A 231 2.98 -0.68 12.73
CA VAL A 231 3.00 -0.81 11.26
C VAL A 231 1.78 -1.59 10.78
N THR A 232 1.10 -1.07 9.77
CA THR A 232 0.10 -1.80 9.00
C THR A 232 0.36 -1.68 7.50
N ASN A 233 -0.33 -2.51 6.74
CA ASN A 233 -0.41 -2.40 5.28
C ASN A 233 -1.86 -2.58 4.80
N PHE A 234 -2.80 -2.69 5.73
CA PHE A 234 -4.18 -3.05 5.46
C PHE A 234 -5.08 -1.91 5.88
N ASN A 235 -5.69 -1.25 4.91
CA ASN A 235 -6.55 -0.11 5.18
C ASN A 235 -7.85 -0.08 4.39
N MET A 236 -8.23 -1.20 3.73
CA MET A 236 -9.46 -1.18 2.94
C MET A 236 -10.27 -2.49 2.92
N GLY A 237 -9.66 -3.67 2.82
CA GLY A 237 -10.39 -4.93 2.61
C GLY A 237 -11.29 -5.37 3.77
N LYS A 238 -12.50 -5.84 3.47
CA LYS A 238 -13.50 -6.29 4.48
C LYS A 238 -13.75 -7.81 4.47
N SER A 239 -13.13 -8.57 3.58
CA SER A 239 -13.37 -10.03 3.49
C SER A 239 -12.73 -10.80 4.63
N MET A 240 -13.21 -12.01 4.90
CA MET A 240 -12.61 -12.93 5.88
C MET A 240 -11.12 -13.16 5.61
N ARG A 241 -10.73 -13.28 4.35
CA ARG A 241 -9.32 -13.41 3.96
C ARG A 241 -8.50 -12.19 4.40
N ASN A 242 -9.00 -10.97 4.21
CA ASN A 242 -8.32 -9.76 4.67
C ASN A 242 -8.16 -9.73 6.19
N ILE A 243 -9.15 -10.22 6.94
CA ILE A 243 -9.05 -10.38 8.41
C ILE A 243 -7.91 -11.32 8.78
N LEU A 244 -7.76 -12.44 8.08
CA LEU A 244 -6.66 -13.40 8.32
C LEU A 244 -5.29 -12.78 8.01
N SER A 245 -5.18 -11.99 6.94
CA SER A 245 -3.95 -11.27 6.58
C SER A 245 -3.56 -10.24 7.65
N ARG A 246 -4.55 -9.52 8.20
CA ARG A 246 -4.36 -8.49 9.23
C ARG A 246 -3.90 -8.99 10.59
N LYS A 247 -4.03 -10.28 10.86
CA LYS A 247 -3.63 -10.88 12.15
C LYS A 247 -2.19 -10.52 12.57
N ASN A 248 -1.32 -10.19 11.63
CA ASN A 248 0.07 -9.82 11.89
C ASN A 248 0.34 -8.31 11.83
N ALA A 249 -0.67 -7.48 11.60
CA ALA A 249 -0.56 -6.03 11.68
C ALA A 249 -0.55 -5.58 13.16
N ASP A 250 0.14 -4.47 13.42
CA ASP A 250 0.17 -3.92 14.78
C ASP A 250 -1.09 -3.11 15.08
N TYR A 251 -1.74 -2.60 14.04
CA TYR A 251 -3.04 -1.92 14.11
C TYR A 251 -3.82 -2.14 12.81
N VAL A 252 -5.08 -1.80 12.82
CA VAL A 252 -5.97 -1.88 11.65
C VAL A 252 -6.46 -0.49 11.31
N ALA A 253 -6.14 -0.03 10.12
CA ALA A 253 -6.75 1.14 9.50
C ALA A 253 -7.91 0.72 8.56
N MET A 254 -8.89 1.58 8.40
CA MET A 254 -10.01 1.36 7.49
C MET A 254 -10.36 2.64 6.76
N ASN A 255 -10.27 2.62 5.43
CA ASN A 255 -10.79 3.68 4.60
C ASN A 255 -12.31 3.52 4.46
N ASN A 256 -13.04 4.38 5.14
CA ASN A 256 -14.49 4.44 5.04
C ASN A 256 -14.92 5.85 4.61
N TYR A 257 -15.90 5.91 3.72
CA TYR A 257 -16.39 7.17 3.19
C TYR A 257 -17.90 7.25 3.33
N HIS A 258 -18.41 8.36 3.85
CA HIS A 258 -19.84 8.64 3.84
C HIS A 258 -20.35 8.89 2.42
N ALA A 259 -19.57 9.62 1.65
CA ALA A 259 -19.71 9.72 0.22
C ALA A 259 -18.33 9.81 -0.38
N HIS A 260 -18.07 9.13 -1.50
CA HIS A 260 -16.77 9.27 -2.14
C HIS A 260 -16.65 10.70 -2.68
N PRO A 261 -15.68 11.51 -2.23
CA PRO A 261 -15.58 12.88 -2.66
C PRO A 261 -15.24 12.92 -4.15
N SER A 262 -16.19 13.36 -4.96
CA SER A 262 -15.98 13.50 -6.40
C SER A 262 -15.43 14.88 -6.78
N ASN A 263 -15.73 15.91 -5.98
CA ASN A 263 -15.21 17.27 -6.17
C ASN A 263 -15.00 17.93 -4.83
N PHE A 264 -13.85 18.49 -4.65
CA PHE A 264 -13.28 18.78 -3.37
C PHE A 264 -13.92 19.86 -2.56
N ILE A 265 -14.50 20.87 -3.11
CA ILE A 265 -14.84 22.08 -2.34
C ILE A 265 -16.18 22.63 -2.75
N ASP A 266 -16.63 22.27 -3.91
CA ASP A 266 -17.95 22.70 -4.37
C ASP A 266 -19.02 21.87 -3.68
N MET A 267 -19.53 22.47 -2.61
CA MET A 267 -20.88 22.18 -2.23
C MET A 267 -21.18 20.84 -1.64
N GLY A 268 -20.53 20.61 -0.54
CA GLY A 268 -21.02 19.63 0.41
C GLY A 268 -21.35 18.30 -0.24
N SER A 269 -20.40 17.39 -0.25
CA SER A 269 -20.73 15.98 -0.43
C SER A 269 -21.88 15.70 0.51
N ARG A 270 -23.07 15.63 -0.01
CA ARG A 270 -24.24 15.31 0.79
C ARG A 270 -24.05 13.90 1.29
N ILE A 271 -24.06 13.73 2.59
CA ILE A 271 -24.20 12.41 3.18
C ILE A 271 -25.49 11.84 2.61
N SER A 272 -25.37 10.80 1.79
CA SER A 272 -26.51 10.13 1.22
C SER A 272 -26.75 8.81 1.96
N GLN A 273 -27.97 8.31 1.93
CA GLN A 273 -28.30 6.97 2.45
C GLN A 273 -27.55 5.83 1.72
N LYS A 274 -26.90 6.13 0.60
CA LYS A 274 -26.02 5.21 -0.16
C LYS A 274 -24.54 5.36 0.18
N SER A 275 -24.19 6.01 1.28
CA SER A 275 -22.80 6.13 1.69
C SER A 275 -22.26 4.78 2.17
N SER A 276 -21.00 4.50 1.87
CA SER A 276 -20.35 3.23 2.20
C SER A 276 -20.19 2.95 3.72
N VAL A 277 -20.66 3.86 4.57
CA VAL A 277 -20.61 3.72 6.05
C VAL A 277 -21.87 3.05 6.59
N GLY A 278 -22.92 2.94 5.81
CA GLY A 278 -24.18 2.32 6.21
C GLY A 278 -24.41 0.89 5.70
N GLU A 279 -23.44 0.30 4.99
CA GLU A 279 -23.55 -1.07 4.45
C GLU A 279 -22.62 -2.05 5.18
#